data_2c90edaa9049b8f03d584385f444a785
#
_entry.id   2c90edaa9049b8f03d584385f444a785
#
_cell.length_a   1.000
_cell.length_b   1.000
_cell.length_c   1.000
_cell.angle_alpha   90.00
_cell.angle_beta   90.00
_cell.angle_gamma   90.00
#
_symmetry.space_group_name_H-M   'P 1'
#
loop_
_entity.id
_entity.type
_entity.pdbx_description
1 polymer ?
#
loop_
_entity_poly.entity_id
_entity_poly.type
_entity_poly.pdbx_seq_one_letter_code
_entity_poly.pdbx_strand_id
1 'polypeptide(L)'
;FFSIAAPAFSQQKNIHQPVSPPTVSVDLNAYYDAVKWRSIGPFRGGRSVAVSGVVGDITTYYMGTTGGGVWKTNDMGNTWMNVSDGFFTTGSVGAIAVSESEPNTLYVGMGEHAVRGVMTHHGDGVYKSTDAGKTWKKAGLEQTQHIARIVIHPRDPNIVYVAAQGALYGKSQERGVYKSIDGCLLYTSDAADE
;
A
#
# COMPACT_ATOMS: atom_id res chain seq x y z
N PHE A 1 84.10 8.92 19.32
CA PHE A 1 83.56 8.48 18.00
C PHE A 1 82.17 9.04 17.83
N PHE A 2 82.06 10.14 17.11
CA PHE A 2 80.79 10.70 16.71
C PHE A 2 80.42 10.14 15.34
N SER A 3 79.29 9.43 15.26
CA SER A 3 78.73 8.95 13.97
C SER A 3 77.64 9.92 13.54
N ILE A 4 77.84 10.59 12.44
CA ILE A 4 76.92 11.52 11.79
C ILE A 4 76.07 10.69 10.83
N ALA A 5 74.77 10.51 11.15
CA ALA A 5 73.78 9.91 10.22
C ALA A 5 73.26 10.97 9.23
N ALA A 6 73.42 10.73 7.96
CA ALA A 6 72.88 11.57 6.90
C ALA A 6 71.36 11.32 6.74
N PRO A 7 70.54 12.34 6.44
CA PRO A 7 69.12 12.15 6.17
C PRO A 7 68.90 11.59 4.79
N ALA A 8 68.10 10.50 4.68
CA ALA A 8 67.64 9.93 3.45
C ALA A 8 66.50 10.80 2.86
N PHE A 9 66.74 11.43 1.71
CA PHE A 9 65.72 12.10 0.95
C PHE A 9 64.84 11.05 0.25
N SER A 10 63.59 10.90 0.70
CA SER A 10 62.56 10.14 0.02
C SER A 10 61.99 10.97 -1.14
N GLN A 11 62.31 10.60 -2.39
CA GLN A 11 61.63 11.13 -3.55
C GLN A 11 60.21 10.56 -3.65
N GLN A 12 59.23 11.39 -3.35
CA GLN A 12 57.80 11.09 -3.54
C GLN A 12 57.55 11.11 -5.07
N LYS A 13 57.39 9.92 -5.67
CA LYS A 13 56.88 9.79 -7.04
C LYS A 13 55.43 10.28 -7.07
N ASN A 14 55.20 11.41 -7.71
CA ASN A 14 53.84 11.84 -8.10
C ASN A 14 53.29 10.82 -9.10
N ILE A 15 52.48 9.90 -8.61
CA ILE A 15 51.67 9.01 -9.45
C ILE A 15 50.51 9.87 -9.96
N HIS A 16 50.57 10.26 -11.23
CA HIS A 16 49.42 10.81 -11.92
C HIS A 16 48.33 9.76 -11.89
N GLN A 17 47.28 10.03 -11.07
CA GLN A 17 46.07 9.23 -11.16
C GLN A 17 45.40 9.53 -12.51
N PRO A 18 45.01 8.50 -13.27
CA PRO A 18 44.27 8.71 -14.50
C PRO A 18 42.93 9.37 -14.15
N VAL A 19 42.70 10.56 -14.70
CA VAL A 19 41.42 11.26 -14.61
C VAL A 19 40.40 10.41 -15.38
N SER A 20 39.48 9.78 -14.67
CA SER A 20 38.37 9.08 -15.30
C SER A 20 37.55 10.07 -16.13
N PRO A 21 37.19 9.74 -17.36
CA PRO A 21 36.32 10.61 -18.16
C PRO A 21 35.00 10.84 -17.43
N PRO A 22 34.41 12.03 -17.54
CA PRO A 22 33.14 12.32 -16.89
C PRO A 22 32.06 11.32 -17.35
N THR A 23 31.51 10.57 -16.41
CA THR A 23 30.39 9.67 -16.69
C THR A 23 29.19 10.56 -16.97
N VAL A 24 28.81 10.69 -18.22
CA VAL A 24 27.57 11.35 -18.61
C VAL A 24 26.44 10.39 -18.21
N SER A 25 25.75 10.70 -17.10
CA SER A 25 24.52 9.99 -16.75
C SER A 25 23.43 10.45 -17.72
N VAL A 26 23.10 9.60 -18.67
CA VAL A 26 21.96 9.83 -19.56
C VAL A 26 20.69 9.53 -18.77
N ASP A 27 19.83 10.54 -18.56
CA ASP A 27 18.49 10.33 -18.00
C ASP A 27 17.63 9.65 -19.06
N LEU A 28 17.53 8.33 -18.95
CA LEU A 28 16.70 7.53 -19.85
C LEU A 28 15.21 7.86 -19.75
N ASN A 29 14.75 8.40 -18.62
CA ASN A 29 13.35 8.73 -18.44
C ASN A 29 12.91 9.83 -19.42
N ALA A 30 13.78 10.80 -19.69
CA ALA A 30 13.51 11.86 -20.68
C ALA A 30 13.23 11.32 -22.10
N TYR A 31 13.83 10.18 -22.46
CA TYR A 31 13.57 9.55 -23.76
C TYR A 31 12.25 8.77 -23.80
N TYR A 32 11.76 8.33 -22.62
CA TYR A 32 10.57 7.49 -22.53
C TYR A 32 9.30 8.27 -22.14
N ASP A 33 9.39 9.57 -21.88
CA ASP A 33 8.23 10.39 -21.49
C ASP A 33 7.06 10.36 -22.50
N ALA A 34 7.37 10.19 -23.78
CA ALA A 34 6.38 10.06 -24.84
C ALA A 34 5.74 8.66 -24.90
N VAL A 35 6.34 7.66 -24.25
CA VAL A 35 5.83 6.29 -24.27
C VAL A 35 4.77 6.13 -23.20
N LYS A 36 3.53 5.87 -23.64
CA LYS A 36 2.40 5.61 -22.72
C LYS A 36 2.02 4.14 -22.77
N TRP A 37 1.94 3.51 -21.60
CA TRP A 37 1.40 2.17 -21.49
C TRP A 37 -0.10 2.17 -21.80
N ARG A 38 -0.50 1.23 -22.65
CA ARG A 38 -1.91 1.00 -23.00
C ARG A 38 -2.20 -0.50 -22.86
N SER A 39 -3.22 -0.84 -22.09
CA SER A 39 -3.71 -2.21 -22.04
C SER A 39 -4.33 -2.57 -23.39
N ILE A 40 -3.84 -3.67 -23.98
CA ILE A 40 -4.34 -4.20 -25.25
C ILE A 40 -5.08 -5.53 -25.08
N GLY A 41 -5.26 -5.98 -23.81
CA GLY A 41 -5.89 -7.26 -23.50
C GLY A 41 -4.94 -8.47 -23.72
N PRO A 42 -5.47 -9.69 -23.64
CA PRO A 42 -6.87 -10.01 -23.34
C PRO A 42 -7.29 -9.55 -21.95
N PHE A 43 -8.45 -8.92 -21.86
CA PHE A 43 -9.01 -8.49 -20.58
C PHE A 43 -9.51 -9.74 -19.83
N ARG A 44 -8.98 -9.98 -18.64
CA ARG A 44 -9.41 -11.04 -17.77
C ARG A 44 -10.07 -10.45 -16.55
N GLY A 45 -11.24 -10.97 -16.19
CA GLY A 45 -11.81 -10.76 -14.86
C GLY A 45 -10.86 -11.33 -13.82
N GLY A 46 -10.46 -10.51 -12.86
CA GLY A 46 -9.68 -10.94 -11.71
C GLY A 46 -10.59 -11.46 -10.60
N ARG A 47 -9.98 -11.81 -9.45
CA ARG A 47 -10.72 -12.13 -8.23
C ARG A 47 -11.02 -10.85 -7.47
N SER A 48 -12.24 -10.75 -6.95
CA SER A 48 -12.61 -9.77 -5.95
C SER A 48 -12.82 -10.48 -4.62
N VAL A 49 -12.33 -9.90 -3.55
CA VAL A 49 -12.49 -10.44 -2.18
C VAL A 49 -13.19 -9.45 -1.25
N ALA A 50 -13.36 -8.21 -1.69
CA ALA A 50 -14.00 -7.17 -0.93
C ALA A 50 -15.00 -6.42 -1.79
N VAL A 51 -16.15 -6.12 -1.22
CA VAL A 51 -17.19 -5.31 -1.85
C VAL A 51 -17.91 -4.49 -0.77
N SER A 52 -18.27 -3.27 -1.10
CA SER A 52 -19.09 -2.41 -0.24
C SER A 52 -19.98 -1.52 -1.09
N GLY A 53 -21.26 -1.41 -0.70
CA GLY A 53 -22.17 -0.40 -1.24
C GLY A 53 -22.17 0.86 -0.40
N VAL A 54 -22.82 1.89 -0.90
CA VAL A 54 -23.05 3.16 -0.22
C VAL A 54 -24.49 3.18 0.33
N VAL A 55 -24.64 3.37 1.63
CA VAL A 55 -25.97 3.44 2.26
C VAL A 55 -26.73 4.64 1.70
N GLY A 56 -27.96 4.39 1.22
CA GLY A 56 -28.80 5.42 0.61
C GLY A 56 -28.51 5.71 -0.88
N ASP A 57 -27.49 5.11 -1.47
CA ASP A 57 -27.19 5.22 -2.91
C ASP A 57 -27.11 3.83 -3.55
N ILE A 58 -28.15 3.46 -4.28
CA ILE A 58 -28.24 2.14 -4.95
C ILE A 58 -27.39 2.02 -6.19
N THR A 59 -26.75 3.09 -6.63
CA THR A 59 -25.95 3.11 -7.87
C THR A 59 -24.46 2.97 -7.63
N THR A 60 -23.99 3.33 -6.43
CA THR A 60 -22.56 3.40 -6.10
C THR A 60 -22.10 2.18 -5.29
N TYR A 61 -21.10 1.51 -5.83
CA TYR A 61 -20.41 0.38 -5.17
C TYR A 61 -18.91 0.49 -5.34
N TYR A 62 -18.20 -0.14 -4.39
CA TYR A 62 -16.75 -0.29 -4.43
C TYR A 62 -16.39 -1.77 -4.42
N MET A 63 -15.40 -2.15 -5.20
CA MET A 63 -14.89 -3.50 -5.32
C MET A 63 -13.37 -3.50 -5.10
N GLY A 64 -12.90 -4.35 -4.20
CA GLY A 64 -11.47 -4.60 -3.96
C GLY A 64 -11.03 -5.87 -4.64
N THR A 65 -9.98 -5.77 -5.44
CA THR A 65 -9.42 -6.87 -6.20
C THR A 65 -8.11 -7.36 -5.62
N THR A 66 -7.71 -8.57 -5.96
CA THR A 66 -6.50 -9.20 -5.41
C THR A 66 -5.20 -8.79 -6.10
N GLY A 67 -5.24 -7.82 -6.97
CA GLY A 67 -4.05 -7.36 -7.68
C GLY A 67 -4.29 -6.12 -8.55
N GLY A 68 -5.50 -5.55 -8.50
CA GLY A 68 -5.86 -4.38 -9.30
C GLY A 68 -6.43 -3.23 -8.47
N GLY A 69 -6.18 -3.22 -7.16
CA GLY A 69 -6.63 -2.14 -6.28
C GLY A 69 -8.13 -2.06 -6.09
N VAL A 70 -8.61 -0.84 -5.90
CA VAL A 70 -10.03 -0.51 -5.67
C VAL A 70 -10.67 0.05 -6.93
N TRP A 71 -11.84 -0.48 -7.25
CA TRP A 71 -12.68 -0.06 -8.36
C TRP A 71 -14.00 0.49 -7.84
N LYS A 72 -14.49 1.52 -8.48
CA LYS A 72 -15.76 2.19 -8.17
C LYS A 72 -16.68 2.17 -9.38
N THR A 73 -17.97 1.90 -9.12
CA THR A 73 -19.05 2.15 -10.08
C THR A 73 -20.01 3.20 -9.53
N ASN A 74 -20.67 3.95 -10.40
CA ASN A 74 -21.76 4.88 -10.07
C ASN A 74 -23.01 4.58 -10.90
N ASP A 75 -23.05 3.43 -11.57
CA ASP A 75 -24.10 3.05 -12.51
C ASP A 75 -24.56 1.58 -12.32
N MET A 76 -24.62 1.15 -11.07
CA MET A 76 -25.01 -0.22 -10.68
C MET A 76 -24.12 -1.33 -11.28
N GLY A 77 -22.85 -1.03 -11.52
CA GLY A 77 -21.88 -2.02 -12.00
C GLY A 77 -21.77 -2.13 -13.53
N ASN A 78 -22.44 -1.27 -14.28
CA ASN A 78 -22.30 -1.27 -15.75
C ASN A 78 -20.91 -0.82 -16.19
N THR A 79 -20.35 0.20 -15.51
CA THR A 79 -18.97 0.64 -15.73
C THR A 79 -18.19 0.71 -14.41
N TRP A 80 -16.90 0.47 -14.48
CA TRP A 80 -16.02 0.50 -13.34
C TRP A 80 -14.77 1.33 -13.63
N MET A 81 -14.41 2.20 -12.70
CA MET A 81 -13.19 3.01 -12.74
C MET A 81 -12.25 2.61 -11.62
N ASN A 82 -10.96 2.44 -11.90
CA ASN A 82 -9.96 2.32 -10.85
C ASN A 82 -9.81 3.66 -10.12
N VAL A 83 -9.89 3.62 -8.78
CA VAL A 83 -9.80 4.81 -7.92
C VAL A 83 -8.61 4.74 -6.97
N SER A 84 -7.73 3.78 -7.14
CA SER A 84 -6.58 3.55 -6.26
C SER A 84 -5.22 3.67 -6.95
N ASP A 85 -5.19 3.74 -8.28
CA ASP A 85 -3.94 3.85 -9.04
C ASP A 85 -3.17 5.13 -8.67
N GLY A 86 -1.88 4.98 -8.42
CA GLY A 86 -1.01 6.08 -7.99
C GLY A 86 -1.00 6.35 -6.47
N PHE A 87 -1.87 5.70 -5.69
CA PHE A 87 -1.93 5.86 -4.23
C PHE A 87 -1.43 4.65 -3.46
N PHE A 88 -1.77 3.44 -3.90
CA PHE A 88 -1.42 2.22 -3.19
C PHE A 88 -0.07 1.69 -3.65
N THR A 89 0.73 1.21 -2.71
CA THR A 89 2.03 0.58 -3.01
C THR A 89 1.88 -0.90 -3.36
N THR A 90 0.75 -1.52 -2.96
CA THR A 90 0.37 -2.89 -3.32
C THR A 90 -1.01 -2.89 -3.95
N GLY A 91 -1.28 -3.81 -4.86
CA GLY A 91 -2.57 -3.88 -5.54
C GLY A 91 -3.59 -4.82 -4.89
N SER A 92 -3.20 -5.51 -3.81
CA SER A 92 -4.05 -6.55 -3.20
C SER A 92 -4.91 -5.97 -2.10
N VAL A 93 -6.23 -5.98 -2.30
CA VAL A 93 -7.23 -5.50 -1.34
C VAL A 93 -7.86 -6.68 -0.62
N GLY A 94 -7.90 -6.64 0.72
CA GLY A 94 -8.53 -7.66 1.55
C GLY A 94 -9.90 -7.25 2.08
N ALA A 95 -10.09 -5.97 2.42
CA ALA A 95 -11.34 -5.46 2.97
C ALA A 95 -11.63 -4.05 2.49
N ILE A 96 -12.91 -3.72 2.34
CA ILE A 96 -13.40 -2.36 2.09
C ILE A 96 -14.57 -2.08 3.02
N ALA A 97 -14.61 -0.88 3.59
CA ALA A 97 -15.77 -0.38 4.33
C ALA A 97 -16.04 1.07 3.93
N VAL A 98 -17.31 1.38 3.76
CA VAL A 98 -17.83 2.74 3.53
C VAL A 98 -18.60 3.17 4.77
N SER A 99 -18.38 4.39 5.25
CA SER A 99 -19.10 4.93 6.39
C SER A 99 -20.56 5.18 6.04
N GLU A 100 -21.46 4.76 6.93
CA GLU A 100 -22.90 5.02 6.80
C GLU A 100 -23.24 6.48 7.05
N SER A 101 -22.60 7.11 8.07
CA SER A 101 -22.84 8.51 8.44
C SER A 101 -22.16 9.50 7.49
N GLU A 102 -21.02 9.11 6.90
CA GLU A 102 -20.24 9.94 5.97
C GLU A 102 -19.84 9.14 4.74
N PRO A 103 -20.71 9.01 3.72
CA PRO A 103 -20.49 8.14 2.55
C PRO A 103 -19.21 8.46 1.73
N ASN A 104 -18.62 9.63 1.91
CA ASN A 104 -17.35 9.99 1.31
C ASN A 104 -16.14 9.40 2.06
N THR A 105 -16.35 8.91 3.29
CA THR A 105 -15.30 8.31 4.11
C THR A 105 -15.27 6.80 3.93
N LEU A 106 -14.12 6.29 3.48
CA LEU A 106 -13.86 4.89 3.19
C LEU A 106 -12.56 4.43 3.85
N TYR A 107 -12.53 3.16 4.21
CA TYR A 107 -11.31 2.48 4.64
C TYR A 107 -11.08 1.23 3.80
N VAL A 108 -9.82 1.00 3.45
CA VAL A 108 -9.37 -0.15 2.67
C VAL A 108 -8.26 -0.85 3.42
N GLY A 109 -8.45 -2.13 3.70
CA GLY A 109 -7.43 -3.01 4.25
C GLY A 109 -6.74 -3.78 3.16
N MET A 110 -5.40 -3.73 3.15
CA MET A 110 -4.60 -4.34 2.13
C MET A 110 -4.25 -5.79 2.45
N GLY A 111 -3.92 -6.54 1.41
CA GLY A 111 -3.54 -7.96 1.50
C GLY A 111 -4.72 -8.92 1.37
N GLU A 112 -4.60 -9.86 0.46
CA GLU A 112 -5.63 -10.89 0.22
C GLU A 112 -5.85 -11.73 1.47
N HIS A 113 -7.05 -11.74 2.04
CA HIS A 113 -7.34 -12.48 3.26
C HIS A 113 -7.75 -13.94 3.02
N ALA A 114 -8.29 -14.26 1.86
CA ALA A 114 -8.66 -15.62 1.49
C ALA A 114 -7.41 -16.42 1.12
N VAL A 115 -6.96 -17.28 2.03
CA VAL A 115 -5.79 -18.12 1.84
C VAL A 115 -5.98 -19.08 0.65
N ARG A 116 -4.99 -19.15 -0.21
CA ARG A 116 -4.99 -20.02 -1.39
C ARG A 116 -3.82 -21.00 -1.35
N GLY A 117 -4.00 -22.11 -2.03
CA GLY A 117 -2.93 -23.12 -2.20
C GLY A 117 -1.82 -22.73 -3.16
N VAL A 118 -1.89 -21.55 -3.81
CA VAL A 118 -0.90 -21.07 -4.78
C VAL A 118 -0.18 -19.86 -4.24
N MET A 119 -0.69 -18.68 -4.54
CA MET A 119 -0.10 -17.42 -4.14
C MET A 119 -1.17 -16.55 -3.48
N THR A 120 -0.80 -15.94 -2.35
CA THR A 120 -1.62 -14.97 -1.62
C THR A 120 -0.79 -13.71 -1.44
N HIS A 121 -1.20 -12.62 -2.07
CA HIS A 121 -0.47 -11.35 -2.03
C HIS A 121 -0.72 -10.64 -0.72
N HIS A 122 0.36 -10.16 -0.09
CA HIS A 122 0.27 -9.31 1.10
C HIS A 122 0.08 -7.85 0.73
N GLY A 123 -0.43 -7.12 1.71
CA GLY A 123 -0.61 -5.69 1.69
C GLY A 123 0.36 -4.97 2.61
N ASP A 124 0.08 -3.72 2.87
CA ASP A 124 0.89 -2.79 3.66
C ASP A 124 0.03 -1.91 4.58
N GLY A 125 -1.01 -2.49 5.16
CA GLY A 125 -1.85 -1.85 6.17
C GLY A 125 -3.19 -1.32 5.67
N VAL A 126 -3.64 -0.23 6.28
CA VAL A 126 -4.94 0.40 6.02
C VAL A 126 -4.76 1.73 5.32
N TYR A 127 -5.62 2.00 4.34
CA TYR A 127 -5.76 3.31 3.70
C TYR A 127 -7.13 3.89 3.99
N LYS A 128 -7.19 5.22 4.14
CA LYS A 128 -8.40 6.02 4.33
C LYS A 128 -8.57 7.00 3.18
N SER A 129 -9.78 7.14 2.70
CA SER A 129 -10.23 8.23 1.84
C SER A 129 -11.34 9.00 2.54
N THR A 130 -11.42 10.30 2.34
CA THR A 130 -12.49 11.20 2.82
C THR A 130 -13.20 11.93 1.68
N ASP A 131 -12.93 11.52 0.45
CA ASP A 131 -13.44 12.16 -0.77
C ASP A 131 -14.01 11.16 -1.79
N ALA A 132 -14.61 10.08 -1.27
CA ALA A 132 -15.23 9.01 -2.06
C ALA A 132 -14.24 8.27 -2.98
N GLY A 133 -13.00 8.09 -2.53
CA GLY A 133 -11.95 7.36 -3.23
C GLY A 133 -11.16 8.18 -4.24
N LYS A 134 -11.28 9.50 -4.27
CA LYS A 134 -10.49 10.35 -5.17
C LYS A 134 -9.03 10.45 -4.72
N THR A 135 -8.80 10.48 -3.40
CA THR A 135 -7.46 10.45 -2.81
C THR A 135 -7.41 9.49 -1.62
N TRP A 136 -6.22 8.98 -1.33
CA TRP A 136 -6.00 8.01 -0.28
C TRP A 136 -4.78 8.37 0.55
N LYS A 137 -4.87 8.10 1.86
CA LYS A 137 -3.77 8.27 2.81
C LYS A 137 -3.63 6.99 3.65
N LYS A 138 -2.41 6.64 4.03
CA LYS A 138 -2.17 5.56 4.98
C LYS A 138 -2.77 5.92 6.33
N ALA A 139 -3.44 4.95 6.95
CA ALA A 139 -4.11 5.06 8.24
C ALA A 139 -3.53 4.11 9.30
N GLY A 140 -2.37 3.49 9.02
CA GLY A 140 -1.64 2.64 9.94
C GLY A 140 -1.64 1.16 9.59
N LEU A 141 -1.11 0.35 10.51
CA LEU A 141 -0.95 -1.11 10.40
C LEU A 141 -0.07 -1.54 9.21
N GLU A 142 0.98 -0.78 8.88
CA GLU A 142 1.82 -1.02 7.70
C GLU A 142 2.55 -2.36 7.73
N GLN A 143 2.79 -2.91 8.92
CA GLN A 143 3.43 -4.22 9.09
C GLN A 143 2.45 -5.39 8.93
N THR A 144 1.14 -5.10 8.92
CA THR A 144 0.11 -6.12 8.75
C THR A 144 0.02 -6.53 7.30
N GLN A 145 0.29 -7.80 7.03
CA GLN A 145 0.31 -8.35 5.67
C GLN A 145 -1.09 -8.59 5.10
N HIS A 146 -2.05 -8.94 5.96
CA HIS A 146 -3.39 -9.32 5.51
C HIS A 146 -4.46 -8.79 6.44
N ILE A 147 -5.44 -8.07 5.86
CA ILE A 147 -6.59 -7.53 6.59
C ILE A 147 -7.85 -8.19 6.07
N ALA A 148 -8.54 -8.92 6.96
CA ALA A 148 -9.70 -9.71 6.61
C ALA A 148 -11.02 -8.92 6.67
N ARG A 149 -11.12 -7.96 7.57
CA ARG A 149 -12.35 -7.20 7.77
C ARG A 149 -12.06 -5.80 8.30
N ILE A 150 -12.88 -4.84 7.86
CA ILE A 150 -12.97 -3.51 8.46
C ILE A 150 -14.45 -3.25 8.77
N VAL A 151 -14.73 -2.71 9.96
CA VAL A 151 -16.05 -2.29 10.39
C VAL A 151 -15.95 -0.86 10.89
N ILE A 152 -16.77 0.02 10.34
CA ILE A 152 -16.87 1.42 10.75
C ILE A 152 -18.11 1.53 11.64
N HIS A 153 -18.01 2.30 12.72
CA HIS A 153 -19.17 2.58 13.56
C HIS A 153 -20.24 3.36 12.75
N PRO A 154 -21.52 2.98 12.77
CA PRO A 154 -22.51 3.54 11.84
C PRO A 154 -22.77 5.04 11.99
N ARG A 155 -22.48 5.61 13.17
CA ARG A 155 -22.71 7.04 13.47
C ARG A 155 -21.44 7.87 13.63
N ASP A 156 -20.26 7.23 13.66
CA ASP A 156 -18.98 7.95 13.81
C ASP A 156 -17.92 7.29 12.91
N PRO A 157 -17.52 7.96 11.82
CA PRO A 157 -16.58 7.40 10.85
C PRO A 157 -15.14 7.27 11.40
N ASN A 158 -14.85 7.84 12.58
CA ASN A 158 -13.54 7.75 13.20
C ASN A 158 -13.39 6.52 14.11
N ILE A 159 -14.51 5.92 14.52
CA ILE A 159 -14.49 4.66 15.28
C ILE A 159 -14.47 3.49 14.29
N VAL A 160 -13.31 2.84 14.16
CA VAL A 160 -13.06 1.78 13.20
C VAL A 160 -12.44 0.57 13.87
N TYR A 161 -12.93 -0.60 13.50
CA TYR A 161 -12.36 -1.89 13.92
C TYR A 161 -11.76 -2.59 12.71
N VAL A 162 -10.55 -3.13 12.87
CA VAL A 162 -9.83 -3.84 11.81
C VAL A 162 -9.41 -5.21 12.31
N ALA A 163 -9.83 -6.25 11.60
CA ALA A 163 -9.37 -7.62 11.85
C ALA A 163 -8.16 -7.92 10.97
N ALA A 164 -6.99 -7.98 11.59
CA ALA A 164 -5.71 -8.25 10.95
C ALA A 164 -5.32 -9.71 11.11
N GLN A 165 -5.02 -10.39 10.02
CA GLN A 165 -4.52 -11.76 10.02
C GLN A 165 -3.00 -11.84 10.22
N GLY A 166 -2.27 -10.75 9.97
CA GLY A 166 -0.81 -10.75 9.99
C GLY A 166 -0.23 -11.68 8.93
N ALA A 167 0.91 -12.30 9.23
CA ALA A 167 1.51 -13.30 8.35
C ALA A 167 0.69 -14.58 8.33
N LEU A 168 0.32 -15.09 7.13
CA LEU A 168 -0.52 -16.29 6.98
C LEU A 168 0.22 -17.58 7.33
N TYR A 169 1.49 -17.66 6.96
CA TYR A 169 2.29 -18.89 7.04
C TYR A 169 3.32 -18.90 8.19
N GLY A 170 3.13 -18.03 9.18
CA GLY A 170 4.05 -17.93 10.31
C GLY A 170 3.42 -17.30 11.54
N LYS A 171 4.22 -17.21 12.60
CA LYS A 171 3.88 -16.43 13.77
C LYS A 171 3.89 -14.95 13.39
N SER A 172 2.89 -14.21 13.83
CA SER A 172 2.78 -12.77 13.59
C SER A 172 2.31 -12.09 14.87
N GLN A 173 3.05 -11.09 15.28
CA GLN A 173 2.67 -10.20 16.39
C GLN A 173 1.60 -9.20 15.93
N GLU A 174 1.44 -9.05 14.60
CA GLU A 174 0.50 -8.13 13.97
C GLU A 174 -0.90 -8.75 13.79
N ARG A 175 -1.13 -9.94 14.31
CA ARG A 175 -2.44 -10.60 14.25
C ARG A 175 -3.28 -10.16 15.41
N GLY A 176 -4.49 -9.66 15.12
CA GLY A 176 -5.39 -9.23 16.17
C GLY A 176 -6.53 -8.38 15.65
N VAL A 177 -7.34 -7.88 16.59
CA VAL A 177 -8.35 -6.87 16.32
C VAL A 177 -7.82 -5.52 16.79
N TYR A 178 -7.84 -4.57 15.90
CA TYR A 178 -7.39 -3.20 16.16
C TYR A 178 -8.56 -2.25 16.17
N LYS A 179 -8.50 -1.24 17.03
CA LYS A 179 -9.50 -0.19 17.13
C LYS A 179 -8.89 1.16 16.89
N SER A 180 -9.56 2.01 16.14
CA SER A 180 -9.31 3.45 16.06
C SER A 180 -10.46 4.20 16.69
N ILE A 181 -10.17 5.35 17.31
CA ILE A 181 -11.17 6.30 17.84
C ILE A 181 -11.06 7.67 17.19
N ASP A 182 -10.03 7.88 16.37
CA ASP A 182 -9.74 9.14 15.66
C ASP A 182 -9.70 8.97 14.13
N GLY A 183 -9.91 7.73 13.65
CA GLY A 183 -9.89 7.39 12.24
C GLY A 183 -8.52 7.44 11.58
N CYS A 184 -7.43 7.55 12.36
CA CYS A 184 -6.06 7.65 11.85
C CYS A 184 -5.12 6.60 12.45
N LEU A 185 -5.13 6.45 13.77
CA LEU A 185 -4.25 5.51 14.47
C LEU A 185 -5.05 4.30 14.93
N LEU A 186 -4.55 3.13 14.61
CA LEU A 186 -5.12 1.85 15.01
C LEU A 186 -4.29 1.27 16.16
N TYR A 187 -4.95 1.04 17.27
CA TYR A 187 -4.37 0.44 18.46
C TYR A 187 -4.86 -1.00 18.61
N THR A 188 -4.03 -1.88 19.18
CA THR A 188 -4.49 -3.22 19.59
C THR A 188 -5.63 -3.05 20.59
N SER A 189 -6.75 -3.74 20.38
CA SER A 189 -7.78 -3.80 21.41
C SER A 189 -7.40 -4.89 22.39
N ASP A 190 -7.48 -4.61 23.69
CA ASP A 190 -7.25 -5.59 24.77
C ASP A 190 -8.34 -6.68 24.81
N ALA A 191 -9.27 -6.68 23.87
CA ALA A 191 -10.39 -7.63 23.80
C ALA A 191 -9.97 -9.05 23.33
N ALA A 192 -8.69 -9.34 23.18
CA ALA A 192 -8.20 -10.67 22.83
C ALA A 192 -7.74 -11.48 24.06
N ASP A 193 -7.75 -10.90 25.28
CA ASP A 193 -7.28 -11.52 26.51
C ASP A 193 -8.41 -11.87 27.51
N GLU A 194 -9.71 -11.75 27.10
CA GLU A 194 -10.86 -12.21 27.90
C GLU A 194 -11.48 -13.48 27.35
#